data_130a73a5d582cf6e144550fe30a8fbff
#
_entry.id   130a73a5d582cf6e144550fe30a8fbff
#
_cell.length_a   1.000
_cell.length_b   1.000
_cell.length_c   1.000
_cell.angle_alpha   90.00
_cell.angle_beta   90.00
_cell.angle_gamma   90.00
#
_symmetry.space_group_name_H-M   'P 1'
#
loop_
_entity.id
_entity.type
_entity.pdbx_description
1 polymer ?
#
loop_
_entity_poly.entity_id
_entity_poly.type
_entity_poly.pdbx_seq_one_letter_code
_entity_poly.pdbx_strand_id
1 'polypeptide(L)'
;MAGIYEGAVEVARRTMTLFFLVDTSGSMDGSKIGTLNSAIEEVIPEIRKISGENADAAIKIAVLEFSSGARWITPAPMDAEDFRWNYLNADGLTDFGEMCKMLNEKLSRKAFMSDVAGSFAPAIFLLSDGEPTDDYQRELGKLKENNWFKKAIPVAVAIGDDANKDVLAEFTGNKEAVITVHTPEALTKMIRFVSVTASQIGSKSSGVGKGGVDQATNKM
;
A
#
# COMPACT_ATOMS: atom_id res chain seq x y z
N MET A 1 5.78 -26.43 44.90
CA MET A 1 4.84 -26.21 43.77
C MET A 1 5.45 -25.18 42.85
N ALA A 2 6.03 -25.63 41.74
CA ALA A 2 6.60 -24.73 40.74
C ALA A 2 5.49 -24.33 39.79
N GLY A 3 5.15 -23.03 39.76
CA GLY A 3 4.19 -22.49 38.81
C GLY A 3 4.78 -22.52 37.41
N ILE A 4 4.13 -23.25 36.52
CA ILE A 4 4.41 -23.22 35.09
C ILE A 4 3.91 -21.87 34.60
N TYR A 5 4.82 -20.93 34.28
CA TYR A 5 4.48 -19.78 33.51
C TYR A 5 4.27 -20.26 32.05
N GLU A 6 3.03 -20.52 31.67
CA GLU A 6 2.63 -20.56 30.27
C GLU A 6 2.73 -19.13 29.73
N GLY A 7 3.93 -18.74 29.33
CA GLY A 7 4.12 -17.59 28.48
C GLY A 7 3.51 -17.93 27.12
N ALA A 8 2.37 -17.33 26.78
CA ALA A 8 1.86 -17.38 25.41
C ALA A 8 3.00 -16.92 24.48
N VAL A 9 3.50 -17.82 23.65
CA VAL A 9 4.45 -17.46 22.60
C VAL A 9 3.66 -16.64 21.61
N GLU A 10 3.82 -15.33 21.66
CA GLU A 10 3.24 -14.42 20.68
C GLU A 10 3.86 -14.76 19.33
N VAL A 11 3.10 -15.44 18.47
CA VAL A 11 3.55 -15.78 17.12
C VAL A 11 3.64 -14.46 16.34
N ALA A 12 4.86 -14.09 15.97
CA ALA A 12 5.10 -12.87 15.19
C ALA A 12 4.29 -12.90 13.88
N ARG A 13 3.35 -11.96 13.73
CA ARG A 13 2.51 -11.83 12.55
C ARG A 13 3.35 -11.33 11.37
N ARG A 14 3.07 -11.81 10.17
CA ARG A 14 3.69 -11.28 8.95
C ARG A 14 3.18 -9.86 8.70
N THR A 15 4.03 -9.04 8.09
CA THR A 15 3.69 -7.65 7.81
C THR A 15 3.06 -7.49 6.43
N MET A 16 2.00 -6.73 6.35
CA MET A 16 1.43 -6.21 5.13
C MET A 16 1.59 -4.68 5.09
N THR A 17 2.35 -4.18 4.11
CA THR A 17 2.54 -2.74 3.96
C THR A 17 1.54 -2.16 2.98
N LEU A 18 0.81 -1.12 3.42
CA LEU A 18 -0.01 -0.26 2.58
C LEU A 18 0.83 0.97 2.22
N PHE A 19 1.11 1.14 0.93
CA PHE A 19 1.79 2.32 0.40
C PHE A 19 0.74 3.31 -0.09
N PHE A 20 0.79 4.54 0.41
CA PHE A 20 0.05 5.67 -0.12
C PHE A 20 1.01 6.58 -0.88
N LEU A 21 0.82 6.69 -2.19
CA LEU A 21 1.55 7.58 -3.09
C LEU A 21 0.63 8.76 -3.37
N VAL A 22 0.94 9.89 -2.78
CA VAL A 22 0.03 11.03 -2.69
C VAL A 22 0.53 12.16 -3.57
N ASP A 23 -0.24 12.47 -4.59
CA ASP A 23 -0.04 13.63 -5.44
C ASP A 23 -0.42 14.91 -4.67
N THR A 24 0.55 15.80 -4.55
CA THR A 24 0.37 17.12 -3.96
C THR A 24 0.78 18.23 -4.93
N SER A 25 0.72 17.95 -6.24
CA SER A 25 0.95 18.94 -7.29
C SER A 25 -0.08 20.06 -7.31
N GLY A 26 0.22 21.16 -7.99
CA GLY A 26 -0.66 22.32 -8.04
C GLY A 26 -2.05 22.04 -8.65
N SER A 27 -2.20 21.03 -9.51
CA SER A 27 -3.49 20.60 -10.07
C SER A 27 -4.41 19.96 -9.02
N MET A 28 -3.83 19.48 -7.91
CA MET A 28 -4.56 18.93 -6.76
C MET A 28 -5.11 20.00 -5.81
N ASP A 29 -4.81 21.30 -6.03
CA ASP A 29 -5.22 22.36 -5.12
C ASP A 29 -6.75 22.45 -4.93
N GLY A 30 -7.16 23.04 -3.82
CA GLY A 30 -8.56 23.26 -3.45
C GLY A 30 -9.29 22.00 -3.00
N SER A 31 -10.39 21.67 -3.68
CA SER A 31 -11.26 20.55 -3.27
C SER A 31 -10.62 19.18 -3.42
N LYS A 32 -9.71 18.98 -4.38
CA LYS A 32 -9.06 17.70 -4.63
C LYS A 32 -8.20 17.30 -3.43
N ILE A 33 -7.26 18.16 -3.00
CA ILE A 33 -6.41 17.87 -1.85
C ILE A 33 -7.19 17.81 -0.53
N GLY A 34 -8.24 18.64 -0.40
CA GLY A 34 -9.16 18.58 0.74
C GLY A 34 -9.87 17.24 0.85
N THR A 35 -10.45 16.74 -0.25
CA THR A 35 -11.11 15.44 -0.31
C THR A 35 -10.13 14.31 0.02
N LEU A 36 -8.93 14.35 -0.54
CA LEU A 36 -7.88 13.37 -0.29
C LEU A 36 -7.48 13.32 1.20
N ASN A 37 -7.19 14.47 1.80
CA ASN A 37 -6.82 14.57 3.22
C ASN A 37 -7.90 13.98 4.13
N SER A 38 -9.16 14.37 3.92
CA SER A 38 -10.29 13.88 4.71
C SER A 38 -10.47 12.37 4.56
N ALA A 39 -10.35 11.86 3.34
CA ALA A 39 -10.52 10.43 3.09
C ALA A 39 -9.41 9.57 3.72
N ILE A 40 -8.16 10.03 3.68
CA ILE A 40 -7.07 9.30 4.36
C ILE A 40 -7.27 9.35 5.88
N GLU A 41 -7.64 10.48 6.45
CA GLU A 41 -7.92 10.60 7.88
C GLU A 41 -9.05 9.68 8.33
N GLU A 42 -10.14 9.59 7.55
CA GLU A 42 -11.28 8.72 7.85
C GLU A 42 -10.97 7.23 7.74
N VAL A 43 -10.09 6.82 6.83
CA VAL A 43 -9.79 5.39 6.62
C VAL A 43 -8.83 4.82 7.64
N ILE A 44 -7.98 5.63 8.29
CA ILE A 44 -6.97 5.15 9.24
C ILE A 44 -7.57 4.37 10.41
N PRO A 45 -8.65 4.81 11.08
CA PRO A 45 -9.31 4.03 12.13
C PRO A 45 -9.78 2.64 11.64
N GLU A 46 -10.27 2.56 10.40
CA GLU A 46 -10.69 1.29 9.79
C GLU A 46 -9.49 0.37 9.53
N ILE A 47 -8.36 0.92 9.04
CA ILE A 47 -7.12 0.16 8.83
C ILE A 47 -6.61 -0.40 10.18
N ARG A 48 -6.64 0.39 11.25
CA ARG A 48 -6.27 -0.06 12.60
C ARG A 48 -7.15 -1.22 13.06
N LYS A 49 -8.46 -1.09 12.88
CA LYS A 49 -9.42 -2.14 13.22
C LYS A 49 -9.10 -3.44 12.45
N ILE A 50 -8.90 -3.35 11.13
CA ILE A 50 -8.54 -4.50 10.29
C ILE A 50 -7.23 -5.14 10.77
N SER A 51 -6.22 -4.32 11.11
CA SER A 51 -4.93 -4.81 11.64
C SER A 51 -5.09 -5.52 12.99
N GLY A 52 -5.89 -4.96 13.89
CA GLY A 52 -6.15 -5.54 15.21
C GLY A 52 -6.94 -6.85 15.18
N GLU A 53 -7.89 -6.97 14.24
CA GLU A 53 -8.73 -8.16 14.05
C GLU A 53 -8.04 -9.28 13.24
N ASN A 54 -6.91 -8.99 12.57
CA ASN A 54 -6.21 -9.95 11.72
C ASN A 54 -5.14 -10.71 12.50
N ALA A 55 -5.37 -11.99 12.73
CA ALA A 55 -4.43 -12.85 13.44
C ALA A 55 -3.14 -13.15 12.63
N ASP A 56 -3.20 -13.11 11.30
CA ASP A 56 -2.11 -13.54 10.41
C ASP A 56 -1.23 -12.38 9.95
N ALA A 57 -1.78 -11.16 9.85
CA ALA A 57 -1.11 -10.00 9.30
C ALA A 57 -1.17 -8.77 10.21
N ALA A 58 -0.02 -8.16 10.48
CA ALA A 58 0.09 -6.81 11.00
C ALA A 58 0.13 -5.82 9.84
N ILE A 59 -0.68 -4.76 9.88
CA ILE A 59 -0.70 -3.75 8.82
C ILE A 59 0.23 -2.60 9.19
N LYS A 60 1.11 -2.26 8.24
CA LYS A 60 1.96 -1.06 8.31
C LYS A 60 1.61 -0.10 7.19
N ILE A 61 1.80 1.18 7.45
CA ILE A 61 1.52 2.28 6.52
C ILE A 61 2.82 2.97 6.16
N ALA A 62 3.04 3.19 4.87
CA ALA A 62 4.11 4.02 4.33
C ALA A 62 3.53 5.06 3.37
N VAL A 63 3.93 6.32 3.53
CA VAL A 63 3.41 7.43 2.72
C VAL A 63 4.55 8.12 2.00
N LEU A 64 4.41 8.22 0.69
CA LEU A 64 5.25 9.00 -0.21
C LEU A 64 4.40 10.13 -0.79
N GLU A 65 4.84 11.35 -0.62
CA GLU A 65 4.29 12.55 -1.24
C GLU A 65 5.12 12.90 -2.47
N PHE A 66 4.46 13.35 -3.54
CA PHE A 66 5.15 13.85 -4.72
C PHE A 66 4.46 15.08 -5.33
N SER A 67 5.31 16.03 -5.76
CA SER A 67 4.97 17.22 -6.49
C SER A 67 6.20 17.67 -7.30
N SER A 68 6.84 18.79 -7.01
CA SER A 68 8.19 19.10 -7.50
C SER A 68 9.21 18.25 -6.74
N GLY A 69 9.50 17.05 -7.25
CA GLY A 69 10.21 15.99 -6.56
C GLY A 69 9.29 15.06 -5.78
N ALA A 70 9.87 14.17 -4.99
CA ALA A 70 9.14 13.25 -4.13
C ALA A 70 9.85 13.07 -2.78
N ARG A 71 9.09 12.77 -1.72
CA ARG A 71 9.64 12.53 -0.38
C ARG A 71 8.81 11.53 0.44
N TRP A 72 9.47 10.73 1.23
CA TRP A 72 8.79 9.88 2.20
C TRP A 72 8.35 10.70 3.41
N ILE A 73 7.04 10.72 3.66
CA ILE A 73 6.46 11.30 4.88
C ILE A 73 6.77 10.41 6.08
N THR A 74 6.71 9.09 5.86
CA THR A 74 7.12 8.10 6.85
C THR A 74 8.55 7.65 6.55
N PRO A 75 9.51 7.75 7.50
CA PRO A 75 10.90 7.32 7.28
C PRO A 75 11.03 5.80 7.07
N ALA A 76 10.06 5.04 7.59
CA ALA A 76 9.89 3.60 7.42
C ALA A 76 8.39 3.26 7.52
N PRO A 77 7.96 2.04 7.12
CA PRO A 77 6.59 1.59 7.36
C PRO A 77 6.26 1.60 8.85
N MET A 78 5.24 2.35 9.23
CA MET A 78 4.78 2.52 10.61
C MET A 78 3.62 1.58 10.89
N ASP A 79 3.54 1.04 12.09
CA ASP A 79 2.38 0.26 12.51
C ASP A 79 1.11 1.12 12.41
N ALA A 80 0.01 0.54 11.93
CA ALA A 80 -1.24 1.28 11.73
C ALA A 80 -1.75 1.96 13.01
N GLU A 81 -1.47 1.34 14.17
CA GLU A 81 -1.83 1.88 15.49
C GLU A 81 -1.12 3.21 15.81
N ASP A 82 0.15 3.33 15.39
CA ASP A 82 1.01 4.47 15.69
C ASP A 82 0.92 5.56 14.63
N PHE A 83 0.47 5.21 13.42
CA PHE A 83 0.39 6.14 12.31
C PHE A 83 -0.64 7.25 12.59
N ARG A 84 -0.26 8.50 12.28
CA ARG A 84 -1.14 9.69 12.34
C ARG A 84 -1.03 10.44 11.03
N TRP A 85 -2.19 10.82 10.48
CA TRP A 85 -2.23 11.63 9.26
C TRP A 85 -2.03 13.11 9.60
N ASN A 86 -1.16 13.74 8.84
CA ASN A 86 -1.01 15.20 8.82
C ASN A 86 -1.46 15.70 7.46
N TYR A 87 -2.32 16.69 7.42
CA TYR A 87 -2.83 17.24 6.18
C TYR A 87 -1.70 17.78 5.30
N LEU A 88 -1.74 17.42 4.03
CA LEU A 88 -0.84 17.87 3.00
C LEU A 88 -1.46 19.05 2.25
N ASN A 89 -0.60 19.93 1.74
CA ASN A 89 -0.99 21.05 0.89
C ASN A 89 -0.54 20.75 -0.55
N ALA A 90 -1.30 21.25 -1.53
CA ALA A 90 -0.95 21.10 -2.92
C ALA A 90 -0.16 22.32 -3.41
N ASP A 91 0.93 22.08 -4.14
CA ASP A 91 1.75 23.08 -4.82
C ASP A 91 2.75 22.41 -5.78
N GLY A 92 3.26 23.16 -6.76
CA GLY A 92 4.35 22.72 -7.63
C GLY A 92 3.92 21.89 -8.83
N LEU A 93 4.88 21.11 -9.33
CA LEU A 93 4.78 20.27 -10.53
C LEU A 93 4.30 18.84 -10.17
N THR A 94 4.45 17.89 -11.11
CA THR A 94 4.06 16.49 -10.91
C THR A 94 5.20 15.57 -11.37
N ASP A 95 6.23 15.40 -10.53
CA ASP A 95 7.39 14.54 -10.82
C ASP A 95 7.06 13.07 -10.54
N PHE A 96 6.21 12.51 -11.40
CA PHE A 96 5.71 11.15 -11.32
C PHE A 96 6.82 10.10 -11.46
N GLY A 97 7.82 10.36 -12.28
CA GLY A 97 8.98 9.50 -12.45
C GLY A 97 9.84 9.43 -11.19
N GLU A 98 10.05 10.55 -10.48
CA GLU A 98 10.78 10.54 -9.22
C GLU A 98 10.02 9.75 -8.14
N MET A 99 8.68 9.86 -8.09
CA MET A 99 7.83 9.00 -7.25
C MET A 99 8.05 7.52 -7.57
N CYS A 100 8.00 7.13 -8.84
CA CYS A 100 8.23 5.75 -9.28
C CYS A 100 9.62 5.25 -8.87
N LYS A 101 10.65 6.06 -9.03
CA LYS A 101 12.03 5.75 -8.65
C LYS A 101 12.15 5.54 -7.14
N MET A 102 11.66 6.47 -6.33
CA MET A 102 11.71 6.38 -4.87
C MET A 102 10.93 5.18 -4.32
N LEU A 103 9.78 4.87 -4.91
CA LEU A 103 9.03 3.66 -4.57
C LEU A 103 9.84 2.39 -4.89
N ASN A 104 10.43 2.33 -6.10
CA ASN A 104 11.23 1.20 -6.54
C ASN A 104 12.41 0.91 -5.59
N GLU A 105 13.11 1.94 -5.13
CA GLU A 105 14.21 1.82 -4.16
C GLU A 105 13.79 1.21 -2.83
N LYS A 106 12.56 1.52 -2.38
CA LYS A 106 12.04 1.04 -1.09
C LYS A 106 11.36 -0.32 -1.17
N LEU A 107 10.92 -0.76 -2.35
CA LEU A 107 10.33 -2.09 -2.56
C LEU A 107 11.42 -3.18 -2.59
N SER A 108 12.11 -3.37 -1.48
CA SER A 108 13.16 -4.39 -1.33
C SER A 108 13.26 -4.91 0.11
N ARG A 109 13.79 -6.13 0.28
CA ARG A 109 14.08 -6.70 1.61
C ARG A 109 15.16 -5.95 2.37
N LYS A 110 15.97 -5.15 1.69
CA LYS A 110 17.00 -4.29 2.32
C LYS A 110 16.43 -2.95 2.80
N ALA A 111 15.17 -2.67 2.48
CA ALA A 111 14.49 -1.42 2.82
C ALA A 111 13.12 -1.71 3.48
N PHE A 112 12.01 -1.32 2.87
CA PHE A 112 10.68 -1.35 3.51
C PHE A 112 10.02 -2.74 3.57
N MET A 113 10.57 -3.74 2.88
CA MET A 113 10.06 -5.12 2.88
C MET A 113 10.92 -6.07 3.72
N SER A 114 11.53 -5.58 4.79
CA SER A 114 12.56 -6.25 5.60
C SER A 114 12.05 -6.95 6.87
N ASP A 115 10.74 -7.09 7.05
CA ASP A 115 10.17 -7.66 8.27
C ASP A 115 10.67 -9.09 8.53
N VAL A 116 11.06 -9.37 9.79
CA VAL A 116 11.65 -10.64 10.23
C VAL A 116 10.65 -11.80 10.13
N ALA A 117 9.40 -11.56 10.46
CA ALA A 117 8.33 -12.55 10.34
C ALA A 117 7.91 -12.79 8.86
N GLY A 118 8.47 -12.00 7.94
CA GLY A 118 8.17 -12.00 6.53
C GLY A 118 7.09 -10.99 6.15
N SER A 119 7.09 -10.62 4.87
CA SER A 119 6.14 -9.64 4.33
C SER A 119 5.18 -10.32 3.35
N PHE A 120 3.93 -9.91 3.40
CA PHE A 120 2.96 -10.18 2.33
C PHE A 120 3.20 -9.26 1.13
N ALA A 121 2.55 -9.56 0.01
CA ALA A 121 2.49 -8.66 -1.12
C ALA A 121 1.89 -7.30 -0.68
N PRO A 122 2.53 -6.16 -0.98
CA PRO A 122 2.03 -4.87 -0.54
C PRO A 122 0.80 -4.45 -1.35
N ALA A 123 -0.06 -3.62 -0.77
CA ALA A 123 -1.04 -2.84 -1.52
C ALA A 123 -0.47 -1.44 -1.77
N ILE A 124 -0.63 -0.93 -2.98
CA ILE A 124 -0.08 0.35 -3.42
C ILE A 124 -1.22 1.22 -3.95
N PHE A 125 -1.52 2.30 -3.24
CA PHE A 125 -2.54 3.26 -3.61
C PHE A 125 -1.88 4.49 -4.19
N LEU A 126 -2.09 4.75 -5.47
CA LEU A 126 -1.73 5.99 -6.13
C LEU A 126 -2.96 6.91 -6.12
N LEU A 127 -2.85 8.06 -5.46
CA LEU A 127 -3.91 9.06 -5.35
C LEU A 127 -3.45 10.31 -6.11
N SER A 128 -4.00 10.53 -7.30
CA SER A 128 -3.54 11.57 -8.22
C SER A 128 -4.63 11.94 -9.24
N ASP A 129 -4.53 13.10 -9.83
CA ASP A 129 -5.27 13.42 -11.06
C ASP A 129 -4.54 13.00 -12.34
N GLY A 130 -3.31 12.45 -12.20
CA GLY A 130 -2.59 11.80 -13.30
C GLY A 130 -2.02 12.74 -14.35
N GLU A 131 -1.58 13.95 -13.99
CA GLU A 131 -1.01 14.93 -14.91
C GLU A 131 0.53 15.07 -14.72
N PRO A 132 1.35 14.06 -15.14
CA PRO A 132 2.81 14.13 -15.00
C PRO A 132 3.40 15.30 -15.79
N THR A 133 4.40 15.95 -15.20
CA THR A 133 5.17 17.01 -15.85
C THR A 133 6.58 16.59 -16.23
N ASP A 134 6.97 15.37 -15.87
CA ASP A 134 8.28 14.78 -16.15
C ASP A 134 8.20 13.59 -17.15
N ASP A 135 9.36 13.13 -17.63
CA ASP A 135 9.48 11.91 -18.45
C ASP A 135 9.49 10.67 -17.54
N TYR A 136 8.32 10.26 -17.09
CA TYR A 136 8.11 9.19 -16.10
C TYR A 136 8.25 7.76 -16.65
N GLN A 137 8.12 7.56 -17.96
CA GLN A 137 7.98 6.24 -18.59
C GLN A 137 9.15 5.32 -18.27
N ARG A 138 10.36 5.87 -18.24
CA ARG A 138 11.58 5.12 -17.93
C ARG A 138 11.56 4.57 -16.49
N GLU A 139 11.22 5.40 -15.52
CA GLU A 139 11.25 5.01 -14.10
C GLU A 139 10.04 4.11 -13.77
N LEU A 140 8.89 4.35 -14.38
CA LEU A 140 7.74 3.44 -14.29
C LEU A 140 8.08 2.06 -14.90
N GLY A 141 8.79 2.01 -16.03
CA GLY A 141 9.26 0.76 -16.61
C GLY A 141 10.15 -0.03 -15.65
N LYS A 142 11.11 0.63 -14.99
CA LYS A 142 11.96 -0.01 -13.97
C LYS A 142 11.15 -0.49 -12.75
N LEU A 143 10.18 0.31 -12.29
CA LEU A 143 9.31 -0.06 -11.18
C LEU A 143 8.50 -1.32 -11.53
N LYS A 144 7.96 -1.42 -12.73
CA LYS A 144 7.22 -2.61 -13.21
C LYS A 144 8.09 -3.88 -13.27
N GLU A 145 9.41 -3.74 -13.39
CA GLU A 145 10.33 -4.87 -13.32
C GLU A 145 10.65 -5.34 -11.88
N ASN A 146 10.32 -4.53 -10.88
CA ASN A 146 10.54 -4.88 -9.49
C ASN A 146 9.69 -6.10 -9.05
N ASN A 147 10.32 -7.09 -8.43
CA ASN A 147 9.65 -8.31 -8.00
C ASN A 147 8.55 -8.10 -6.94
N TRP A 148 8.68 -7.09 -6.09
CA TRP A 148 7.65 -6.74 -5.12
C TRP A 148 6.48 -6.02 -5.79
N PHE A 149 6.77 -5.13 -6.77
CA PHE A 149 5.73 -4.45 -7.53
C PHE A 149 4.93 -5.44 -8.40
N LYS A 150 5.59 -6.40 -9.04
CA LYS A 150 4.92 -7.48 -9.80
C LYS A 150 3.95 -8.33 -8.96
N LYS A 151 4.18 -8.40 -7.65
CA LYS A 151 3.32 -9.13 -6.70
C LYS A 151 2.34 -8.23 -5.96
N ALA A 152 2.54 -6.92 -6.02
CA ALA A 152 1.72 -5.94 -5.35
C ALA A 152 0.28 -5.93 -5.88
N ILE A 153 -0.59 -5.30 -5.12
CA ILE A 153 -1.95 -4.92 -5.56
C ILE A 153 -1.93 -3.41 -5.80
N PRO A 154 -1.60 -2.96 -7.03
CA PRO A 154 -1.63 -1.54 -7.35
C PRO A 154 -3.05 -1.11 -7.66
N VAL A 155 -3.48 -0.02 -7.06
CA VAL A 155 -4.77 0.63 -7.30
C VAL A 155 -4.51 2.12 -7.49
N ALA A 156 -5.08 2.71 -8.52
CA ALA A 156 -5.04 4.15 -8.73
C ALA A 156 -6.40 4.77 -8.45
N VAL A 157 -6.37 5.86 -7.72
CA VAL A 157 -7.54 6.68 -7.41
C VAL A 157 -7.45 7.95 -8.21
N ALA A 158 -8.32 8.04 -9.21
CA ALA A 158 -8.48 9.23 -10.02
C ALA A 158 -9.23 10.30 -9.21
N ILE A 159 -8.54 11.38 -8.86
CA ILE A 159 -9.07 12.50 -8.08
C ILE A 159 -9.53 13.61 -9.03
N GLY A 160 -10.84 13.86 -9.04
CA GLY A 160 -11.46 14.83 -9.95
C GLY A 160 -11.94 14.20 -11.26
N ASP A 161 -12.85 14.92 -11.92
CA ASP A 161 -13.45 14.48 -13.20
C ASP A 161 -12.49 14.61 -14.38
N ASP A 162 -11.53 15.49 -14.25
CA ASP A 162 -10.50 15.84 -15.21
C ASP A 162 -9.26 14.93 -15.16
N ALA A 163 -9.24 13.97 -14.23
CA ALA A 163 -8.09 13.08 -14.04
C ALA A 163 -7.72 12.29 -15.30
N ASN A 164 -6.42 12.23 -15.60
CA ASN A 164 -5.87 11.48 -16.70
C ASN A 164 -5.78 9.98 -16.37
N LYS A 165 -6.87 9.27 -16.65
CA LYS A 165 -7.01 7.85 -16.33
C LYS A 165 -6.07 6.95 -17.14
N ASP A 166 -5.58 7.38 -18.29
CA ASP A 166 -4.67 6.56 -19.10
C ASP A 166 -3.30 6.45 -18.42
N VAL A 167 -2.76 7.53 -17.85
CA VAL A 167 -1.52 7.52 -17.03
C VAL A 167 -1.70 6.65 -15.80
N LEU A 168 -2.83 6.80 -15.11
CA LEU A 168 -3.13 5.99 -13.91
C LEU A 168 -3.27 4.49 -14.25
N ALA A 169 -3.90 4.17 -15.40
CA ALA A 169 -3.99 2.82 -15.90
C ALA A 169 -2.62 2.26 -16.34
N GLU A 170 -1.75 3.11 -16.85
CA GLU A 170 -0.38 2.71 -17.16
C GLU A 170 0.36 2.31 -15.88
N PHE A 171 0.23 3.07 -14.78
CA PHE A 171 0.82 2.70 -13.49
C PHE A 171 0.32 1.35 -12.97
N THR A 172 -0.99 1.14 -12.92
CA THR A 172 -1.59 -0.09 -12.39
C THR A 172 -1.40 -1.29 -13.32
N GLY A 173 -1.20 -1.06 -14.62
CA GLY A 173 -1.22 -2.09 -15.65
C GLY A 173 -2.63 -2.65 -15.95
N ASN A 174 -3.68 -2.09 -15.36
CA ASN A 174 -5.06 -2.51 -15.54
C ASN A 174 -6.02 -1.32 -15.42
N LYS A 175 -6.81 -1.05 -16.46
CA LYS A 175 -7.80 0.03 -16.45
C LYS A 175 -8.89 -0.16 -15.39
N GLU A 176 -9.22 -1.40 -15.03
CA GLU A 176 -10.20 -1.70 -13.99
C GLU A 176 -9.69 -1.40 -12.56
N ALA A 177 -8.37 -1.27 -12.39
CA ALA A 177 -7.75 -0.86 -11.14
C ALA A 177 -7.64 0.67 -10.99
N VAL A 178 -8.22 1.44 -11.91
CA VAL A 178 -8.36 2.90 -11.83
C VAL A 178 -9.79 3.24 -11.44
N ILE A 179 -9.95 3.80 -10.25
CA ILE A 179 -11.25 4.12 -9.67
C ILE A 179 -11.40 5.62 -9.54
N THR A 180 -12.44 6.19 -10.13
CA THR A 180 -12.74 7.61 -9.93
C THR A 180 -13.48 7.80 -8.62
N VAL A 181 -13.03 8.76 -7.83
CA VAL A 181 -13.60 9.07 -6.53
C VAL A 181 -13.95 10.54 -6.46
N HIS A 182 -15.20 10.81 -6.12
CA HIS A 182 -15.75 12.17 -6.00
C HIS A 182 -16.01 12.56 -4.55
N THR A 183 -15.97 11.59 -3.61
CA THR A 183 -16.26 11.84 -2.20
C THR A 183 -15.30 11.08 -1.29
N PRO A 184 -15.02 11.62 -0.09
CA PRO A 184 -14.17 10.95 0.91
C PRO A 184 -14.67 9.55 1.26
N GLU A 185 -16.00 9.37 1.38
CA GLU A 185 -16.59 8.08 1.76
C GLU A 185 -16.37 7.00 0.70
N ALA A 186 -16.38 7.37 -0.58
CA ALA A 186 -16.10 6.43 -1.67
C ALA A 186 -14.64 5.97 -1.64
N LEU A 187 -13.71 6.89 -1.40
CA LEU A 187 -12.29 6.59 -1.24
C LEU A 187 -12.05 5.68 -0.01
N THR A 188 -12.66 6.02 1.12
CA THR A 188 -12.59 5.22 2.36
C THR A 188 -13.05 3.78 2.11
N LYS A 189 -14.21 3.59 1.45
CA LYS A 189 -14.73 2.25 1.12
C LYS A 189 -13.77 1.45 0.25
N MET A 190 -13.15 2.10 -0.73
CA MET A 190 -12.22 1.45 -1.62
C MET A 190 -10.92 1.04 -0.90
N ILE A 191 -10.29 1.93 -0.15
CA ILE A 191 -9.08 1.62 0.63
C ILE A 191 -9.36 0.46 1.59
N ARG A 192 -10.51 0.48 2.27
CA ARG A 192 -10.95 -0.60 3.13
C ARG A 192 -11.07 -1.92 2.36
N PHE A 193 -11.75 -1.92 1.21
CA PHE A 193 -11.94 -3.13 0.39
C PHE A 193 -10.60 -3.74 -0.04
N VAL A 194 -9.68 -2.93 -0.56
CA VAL A 194 -8.35 -3.40 -0.99
C VAL A 194 -7.54 -3.90 0.19
N SER A 195 -7.55 -3.19 1.33
CA SER A 195 -6.83 -3.59 2.54
C SER A 195 -7.31 -4.95 3.08
N VAL A 196 -8.62 -5.17 3.11
CA VAL A 196 -9.20 -6.47 3.53
C VAL A 196 -8.85 -7.57 2.54
N THR A 197 -9.00 -7.31 1.24
CA THR A 197 -8.73 -8.30 0.18
C THR A 197 -7.26 -8.71 0.18
N ALA A 198 -6.34 -7.74 0.26
CA ALA A 198 -4.92 -7.99 0.28
C ALA A 198 -4.50 -8.82 1.52
N SER A 199 -5.07 -8.52 2.67
CA SER A 199 -4.87 -9.28 3.91
C SER A 199 -5.36 -10.73 3.78
N GLN A 200 -6.53 -10.96 3.16
CA GLN A 200 -7.08 -12.30 2.95
C GLN A 200 -6.30 -13.13 1.93
N ILE A 201 -5.80 -12.53 0.87
CA ILE A 201 -4.96 -13.21 -0.14
C ILE A 201 -3.65 -13.63 0.51
N GLY A 202 -3.08 -12.79 1.36
CA GLY A 202 -1.88 -13.09 2.12
C GLY A 202 -2.02 -14.31 3.03
N SER A 203 -3.14 -14.45 3.74
CA SER A 203 -3.39 -15.57 4.66
C SER A 203 -3.59 -16.90 3.93
N LYS A 204 -4.25 -16.91 2.76
CA LYS A 204 -4.51 -18.14 1.99
C LYS A 204 -3.25 -18.75 1.36
N SER A 205 -2.26 -17.94 1.00
CA SER A 205 -1.00 -18.43 0.43
C SER A 205 -0.10 -19.18 1.42
N SER A 206 -0.32 -19.02 2.72
CA SER A 206 0.40 -19.76 3.78
C SER A 206 -0.19 -21.14 4.07
N GLY A 207 -1.39 -21.44 3.60
CA GLY A 207 -2.09 -22.72 3.83
C GLY A 207 -1.73 -23.87 2.88
N VAL A 208 -1.00 -23.62 1.80
CA VAL A 208 -0.69 -24.65 0.78
C VAL A 208 0.60 -25.44 1.09
N GLY A 209 1.34 -25.08 2.15
CA GLY A 209 2.64 -25.70 2.49
C GLY A 209 2.63 -26.78 3.59
N LYS A 210 1.47 -27.22 4.12
CA LYS A 210 1.40 -28.23 5.19
C LYS A 210 0.49 -29.43 4.88
N GLY A 211 0.54 -29.95 3.67
CA GLY A 211 -0.24 -31.13 3.31
C GLY A 211 0.46 -31.98 2.29
N GLY A 212 1.52 -32.71 2.69
CA GLY A 212 2.12 -33.62 1.74
C GLY A 212 3.45 -34.22 2.15
N VAL A 213 3.57 -34.81 3.33
CA VAL A 213 4.51 -35.92 3.60
C VAL A 213 3.99 -36.65 4.84
N ASP A 214 3.21 -37.70 4.62
CA ASP A 214 3.16 -38.89 5.47
C ASP A 214 2.08 -39.85 4.93
N GLN A 215 2.48 -40.68 3.94
CA GLN A 215 1.89 -41.99 3.70
C GLN A 215 2.69 -42.72 2.61
N ALA A 216 3.85 -43.23 2.96
CA ALA A 216 4.42 -44.36 2.24
C ALA A 216 5.55 -45.00 3.09
N THR A 217 5.20 -45.78 4.09
CA THR A 217 6.00 -46.92 4.56
C THR A 217 5.18 -47.67 5.62
N ASN A 218 4.35 -48.59 5.17
CA ASN A 218 4.12 -49.82 5.90
C ASN A 218 3.35 -50.80 5.01
N LYS A 219 4.10 -51.62 4.26
CA LYS A 219 3.71 -52.98 3.82
C LYS A 219 4.94 -53.63 3.25
N MET A 220 5.63 -54.36 4.08
CA MET A 220 6.12 -55.73 3.90
C MET A 220 6.84 -56.16 5.18
#